data_7def23d41c7b70aaab5edfb2445828ae
#
_entry.id   7def23d41c7b70aaab5edfb2445828ae
#
_cell.length_a   1.000
_cell.length_b   1.000
_cell.length_c   1.000
_cell.angle_alpha   90.00
_cell.angle_beta   90.00
_cell.angle_gamma   90.00
#
_symmetry.space_group_name_H-M   'P 1'
#
loop_
_entity.id
_entity.type
_entity.pdbx_description
1 polymer ?
#
loop_
_entity_poly.entity_id
_entity_poly.type
_entity_poly.pdbx_seq_one_letter_code
_entity_poly.pdbx_strand_id
1 'polypeptide(L)'
;MEIKKKIVVPTGEIYTAIGEKGMLEFLTVGDYGKNANIKADFLGITRDLNGVPNGEPMPLTEKWVITISTQYGCSMGCKFCDVPKVGIGRNATFNDLKGEVLTAIKQHPEVKHTKRLNIHYARMGEPTWNANVLLHAISVKKDIEPFIGDSLVHPVISTMLPKRNKKLVEFLHKWCYYIKNELYKGDAGLQFSINTTNDEERNYLFSGSSLSLGEISEIGKSLPMPVGRKYALNFALADDTHIDLSLIHI
;
A
#
# COMPACT_ATOMS: atom_id res chain seq x y z
N MET A 1 -10.74 8.12 -14.98
CA MET A 1 -9.96 9.35 -14.68
C MET A 1 -9.22 9.78 -15.93
N GLU A 2 -8.91 11.05 -16.07
CA GLU A 2 -8.10 11.59 -17.17
C GLU A 2 -6.62 11.52 -16.80
N ILE A 3 -5.85 10.71 -17.53
CA ILE A 3 -4.39 10.58 -17.33
C ILE A 3 -3.72 11.84 -17.88
N LYS A 4 -2.88 12.47 -17.08
CA LYS A 4 -2.08 13.65 -17.47
C LYS A 4 -0.65 13.31 -17.80
N LYS A 5 -0.09 12.31 -17.13
CA LYS A 5 1.28 11.85 -17.37
C LYS A 5 1.39 10.34 -17.14
N LYS A 6 2.18 9.70 -17.98
CA LYS A 6 2.59 8.30 -17.86
C LYS A 6 4.12 8.25 -17.85
N ILE A 7 4.69 7.53 -16.91
CA ILE A 7 6.13 7.24 -16.82
C ILE A 7 6.29 5.73 -16.84
N VAL A 8 7.06 5.24 -17.80
CA VAL A 8 7.41 3.81 -17.87
C VAL A 8 8.64 3.57 -16.99
N VAL A 9 8.57 2.53 -16.18
CA VAL A 9 9.67 2.04 -15.33
C VAL A 9 9.92 0.57 -15.64
N PRO A 10 11.06 -0.02 -15.27
CA PRO A 10 11.39 -1.41 -15.60
C PRO A 10 10.33 -2.43 -15.20
N THR A 11 9.56 -2.17 -14.16
CA THR A 11 8.55 -3.09 -13.62
C THR A 11 7.13 -2.76 -14.03
N GLY A 12 6.89 -1.64 -14.71
CA GLY A 12 5.56 -1.22 -15.13
C GLY A 12 5.43 0.28 -15.38
N GLU A 13 4.39 0.89 -14.87
CA GLU A 13 3.99 2.25 -15.25
C GLU A 13 3.48 3.04 -14.05
N ILE A 14 3.85 4.32 -14.00
CA ILE A 14 3.37 5.30 -13.02
C ILE A 14 2.50 6.30 -13.78
N TYR A 15 1.36 6.64 -13.21
CA TYR A 15 0.39 7.57 -13.77
C TYR A 15 0.10 8.72 -12.84
N THR A 16 0.00 9.93 -13.36
CA THR A 16 -0.71 11.01 -12.70
C THR A 16 -2.02 11.29 -13.44
N ALA A 17 -3.10 11.44 -12.70
CA ALA A 17 -4.43 11.64 -13.26
C ALA A 17 -5.25 12.66 -12.47
N ILE A 18 -6.26 13.24 -13.12
CA ILE A 18 -7.17 14.16 -12.45
C ILE A 18 -8.25 13.37 -11.73
N GLY A 19 -8.30 13.53 -10.40
CA GLY A 19 -9.42 13.14 -9.57
C GLY A 19 -10.37 14.30 -9.29
N GLU A 20 -11.37 14.07 -8.42
CA GLU A 20 -12.42 15.08 -8.13
C GLU A 20 -11.90 16.35 -7.45
N LYS A 21 -10.74 16.28 -6.76
CA LYS A 21 -10.21 17.40 -5.96
C LYS A 21 -8.80 17.82 -6.38
N GLY A 22 -8.25 17.29 -7.46
CA GLY A 22 -6.91 17.60 -7.93
C GLY A 22 -6.20 16.42 -8.55
N MET A 23 -4.86 16.46 -8.51
CA MET A 23 -4.03 15.39 -9.08
C MET A 23 -3.84 14.24 -8.07
N LEU A 24 -3.98 13.04 -8.58
CA LEU A 24 -3.65 11.78 -7.88
C LEU A 24 -2.57 11.04 -8.68
N GLU A 25 -1.86 10.17 -7.98
CA GLU A 25 -0.84 9.32 -8.58
C GLU A 25 -1.10 7.87 -8.24
N PHE A 26 -1.08 7.01 -9.24
CA PHE A 26 -1.19 5.57 -9.06
C PHE A 26 -0.19 4.85 -9.99
N LEU A 27 0.06 3.59 -9.72
CA LEU A 27 0.96 2.80 -10.53
C LEU A 27 0.41 1.39 -10.76
N THR A 28 0.87 0.79 -11.84
CA THR A 28 0.61 -0.59 -12.21
C THR A 28 1.94 -1.26 -12.53
N VAL A 29 2.27 -2.33 -11.81
CA VAL A 29 3.54 -3.03 -11.95
C VAL A 29 3.36 -4.54 -11.88
N GLY A 30 4.27 -5.26 -12.54
CA GLY A 30 4.50 -6.68 -12.28
C GLY A 30 5.30 -6.89 -10.99
N ASP A 31 5.67 -8.13 -10.72
CA ASP A 31 6.50 -8.52 -9.56
C ASP A 31 7.52 -9.56 -10.03
N TYR A 32 8.71 -9.55 -9.47
CA TYR A 32 9.74 -10.56 -9.80
C TYR A 32 9.48 -11.94 -9.18
N GLY A 33 8.42 -12.08 -8.38
CA GLY A 33 8.08 -13.33 -7.71
C GLY A 33 8.83 -13.56 -6.40
N LYS A 34 8.64 -14.73 -5.81
CA LYS A 34 9.16 -15.05 -4.48
C LYS A 34 10.69 -15.21 -4.42
N ASN A 35 11.30 -15.61 -5.52
CA ASN A 35 12.72 -15.96 -5.57
C ASN A 35 13.64 -14.74 -5.60
N ALA A 36 13.16 -13.59 -6.06
CA ALA A 36 13.98 -12.38 -6.18
C ALA A 36 14.10 -11.59 -4.86
N ASN A 37 13.27 -11.88 -3.87
CA ASN A 37 13.21 -11.22 -2.55
C ASN A 37 13.13 -9.67 -2.58
N ILE A 38 13.05 -9.10 -3.76
CA ILE A 38 12.87 -7.68 -4.05
C ILE A 38 11.48 -7.51 -4.62
N LYS A 39 10.68 -6.68 -4.00
CA LYS A 39 9.42 -6.26 -4.61
C LYS A 39 9.78 -5.39 -5.82
N ALA A 40 9.19 -5.71 -6.96
CA ALA A 40 9.17 -4.81 -8.08
C ALA A 40 8.56 -3.50 -7.58
N ASP A 41 9.37 -2.51 -7.40
CA ASP A 41 8.93 -1.20 -6.97
C ASP A 41 9.06 -0.19 -8.12
N PHE A 42 8.48 0.95 -7.91
CA PHE A 42 8.52 2.06 -8.86
C PHE A 42 9.92 2.70 -9.01
N LEU A 43 10.89 2.33 -8.17
CA LEU A 43 12.28 2.80 -8.27
C LEU A 43 13.06 2.07 -9.36
N GLY A 44 12.49 0.99 -9.90
CA GLY A 44 13.11 0.24 -11.00
C GLY A 44 14.40 -0.46 -10.58
N ILE A 45 14.42 -1.02 -9.36
CA ILE A 45 15.53 -1.83 -8.87
C ILE A 45 15.72 -3.01 -9.80
N THR A 46 16.85 -3.06 -10.47
CA THR A 46 17.17 -4.08 -11.48
C THR A 46 18.11 -5.17 -10.98
N ARG A 47 18.56 -5.07 -9.73
CA ARG A 47 19.49 -6.02 -9.11
C ARG A 47 19.05 -6.37 -7.70
N ASP A 48 19.33 -7.60 -7.27
CA ASP A 48 19.14 -8.02 -5.88
C ASP A 48 20.22 -7.43 -4.94
N LEU A 49 20.12 -7.74 -3.64
CA LEU A 49 21.07 -7.27 -2.62
C LEU A 49 22.51 -7.78 -2.84
N ASN A 50 22.70 -8.83 -3.64
CA ASN A 50 24.01 -9.38 -4.00
C ASN A 50 24.51 -8.81 -5.34
N GLY A 51 23.80 -7.84 -5.93
CA GLY A 51 24.15 -7.24 -7.20
C GLY A 51 23.82 -8.10 -8.43
N VAL A 52 23.10 -9.22 -8.24
CA VAL A 52 22.68 -10.09 -9.34
C VAL A 52 21.50 -9.42 -10.07
N PRO A 53 21.53 -9.34 -11.42
CA PRO A 53 20.40 -8.79 -12.17
C PRO A 53 19.12 -9.55 -11.88
N ASN A 54 18.03 -8.82 -11.60
CA ASN A 54 16.70 -9.41 -11.53
C ASN A 54 16.32 -9.95 -12.92
N GLY A 55 15.56 -11.04 -12.95
CA GLY A 55 14.94 -11.52 -14.18
C GLY A 55 13.85 -10.58 -14.70
N GLU A 56 13.15 -11.02 -15.73
CA GLU A 56 11.97 -10.31 -16.20
C GLU A 56 10.86 -10.31 -15.13
N PRO A 57 10.12 -9.23 -14.97
CA PRO A 57 8.94 -9.22 -14.12
C PRO A 57 7.95 -10.30 -14.53
N MET A 58 7.29 -10.91 -13.57
CA MET A 58 6.22 -11.86 -13.86
C MET A 58 5.14 -11.19 -14.72
N PRO A 59 4.54 -11.90 -15.67
CA PRO A 59 3.41 -11.38 -16.44
C PRO A 59 2.28 -10.90 -15.52
N LEU A 60 1.58 -9.83 -15.89
CA LEU A 60 0.44 -9.31 -15.12
C LEU A 60 -0.67 -10.35 -14.93
N THR A 61 -0.77 -11.33 -15.82
CA THR A 61 -1.68 -12.49 -15.69
C THR A 61 -1.33 -13.42 -14.53
N GLU A 62 -0.08 -13.43 -14.07
CA GLU A 62 0.36 -14.20 -12.91
C GLU A 62 0.27 -13.39 -11.61
N LYS A 63 0.81 -12.18 -11.64
CA LYS A 63 0.80 -11.29 -10.47
C LYS A 63 0.79 -9.84 -10.90
N TRP A 64 -0.26 -9.15 -10.54
CA TRP A 64 -0.47 -7.74 -10.83
C TRP A 64 -0.53 -6.93 -9.55
N VAL A 65 0.21 -5.84 -9.49
CA VAL A 65 0.19 -4.90 -8.36
C VAL A 65 -0.27 -3.53 -8.85
N ILE A 66 -1.37 -3.05 -8.29
CA ILE A 66 -1.84 -1.69 -8.48
C ILE A 66 -1.69 -0.97 -7.14
N THR A 67 -0.98 0.14 -7.12
CA THR A 67 -0.85 0.97 -5.90
C THR A 67 -1.52 2.31 -6.14
N ILE A 68 -2.45 2.68 -5.27
CA ILE A 68 -3.31 3.84 -5.40
C ILE A 68 -3.12 4.85 -4.27
N SER A 69 -3.48 6.09 -4.54
CA SER A 69 -3.46 7.21 -3.60
C SER A 69 -4.73 7.22 -2.75
N THR A 70 -4.58 7.47 -1.47
CA THR A 70 -5.71 7.59 -0.53
C THR A 70 -6.03 9.03 -0.16
N GLN A 71 -5.12 9.94 -0.47
CA GLN A 71 -5.28 11.38 -0.24
C GLN A 71 -4.65 12.18 -1.37
N TYR A 72 -5.08 13.41 -1.52
CA TYR A 72 -4.44 14.45 -2.32
C TYR A 72 -3.31 15.08 -1.49
N GLY A 73 -2.07 14.69 -1.74
CA GLY A 73 -0.94 14.95 -0.86
C GLY A 73 -0.96 14.06 0.38
N CYS A 74 -0.28 14.48 1.45
CA CYS A 74 -0.23 13.76 2.71
C CYS A 74 -0.01 14.70 3.89
N SER A 75 -0.76 14.50 4.97
CA SER A 75 -0.64 15.30 6.20
C SER A 75 0.47 14.80 7.15
N MET A 76 1.14 13.70 6.82
CA MET A 76 2.02 13.03 7.78
C MET A 76 3.44 13.56 7.87
N GLY A 77 3.94 14.31 6.92
CA GLY A 77 5.24 14.99 7.02
C GLY A 77 6.47 14.09 7.18
N CYS A 78 6.42 12.81 6.77
CA CYS A 78 7.54 11.88 6.87
C CYS A 78 8.77 12.42 6.15
N LYS A 79 9.93 12.43 6.80
CA LYS A 79 11.14 13.08 6.30
C LYS A 79 11.74 12.42 5.05
N PHE A 80 11.48 11.15 4.86
CA PHE A 80 11.94 10.36 3.71
C PHE A 80 10.96 10.37 2.53
N CYS A 81 9.85 11.11 2.63
CA CYS A 81 8.78 11.10 1.64
C CYS A 81 8.56 12.49 1.02
N ASP A 82 8.38 12.53 -0.30
CA ASP A 82 8.14 13.78 -1.04
C ASP A 82 6.65 14.17 -1.11
N VAL A 83 5.76 13.25 -0.84
CA VAL A 83 4.31 13.48 -0.95
C VAL A 83 3.78 14.67 -0.11
N PRO A 84 4.26 14.92 1.12
CA PRO A 84 3.85 16.11 1.88
C PRO A 84 4.13 17.45 1.16
N LYS A 85 5.11 17.48 0.26
CA LYS A 85 5.42 18.69 -0.55
C LYS A 85 4.37 18.96 -1.64
N VAL A 86 3.57 17.96 -2.00
CA VAL A 86 2.55 18.06 -3.08
C VAL A 86 1.23 18.63 -2.56
N GLY A 87 0.90 18.40 -1.28
CA GLY A 87 -0.35 18.88 -0.70
C GLY A 87 -0.60 18.40 0.72
N ILE A 88 -1.61 18.96 1.36
CA ILE A 88 -1.89 18.86 2.80
C ILE A 88 -2.69 17.60 3.22
N GLY A 89 -2.97 16.67 2.33
CA GLY A 89 -3.61 15.40 2.69
C GLY A 89 -5.14 15.45 2.79
N ARG A 90 -5.84 15.99 1.79
CA ARG A 90 -7.30 15.84 1.70
C ARG A 90 -7.66 14.42 1.24
N ASN A 91 -8.63 13.79 1.88
CA ASN A 91 -9.05 12.44 1.52
C ASN A 91 -9.58 12.35 0.09
N ALA A 92 -9.09 11.36 -0.65
CA ALA A 92 -9.64 10.92 -1.93
C ALA A 92 -11.08 10.41 -1.72
N THR A 93 -11.94 10.64 -2.70
CA THR A 93 -13.31 10.15 -2.65
C THR A 93 -13.37 8.65 -2.96
N PHE A 94 -14.51 8.04 -2.71
CA PHE A 94 -14.73 6.65 -3.14
C PHE A 94 -14.58 6.51 -4.67
N ASN A 95 -15.09 7.48 -5.43
CA ASN A 95 -14.97 7.48 -6.89
C ASN A 95 -13.52 7.67 -7.36
N ASP A 96 -12.70 8.43 -6.62
CA ASP A 96 -11.29 8.56 -6.91
C ASP A 96 -10.58 7.20 -6.77
N LEU A 97 -10.75 6.52 -5.62
CA LEU A 97 -10.12 5.21 -5.38
C LEU A 97 -10.53 4.18 -6.44
N LYS A 98 -11.84 4.12 -6.75
CA LYS A 98 -12.37 3.27 -7.83
C LYS A 98 -11.81 3.68 -9.19
N GLY A 99 -11.74 4.98 -9.44
CA GLY A 99 -11.23 5.55 -10.68
C GLY A 99 -9.76 5.20 -10.94
N GLU A 100 -8.89 5.26 -9.94
CA GLU A 100 -7.48 4.88 -10.05
C GLU A 100 -7.33 3.41 -10.45
N VAL A 101 -8.01 2.49 -9.75
CA VAL A 101 -7.95 1.04 -10.05
C VAL A 101 -8.51 0.74 -11.44
N LEU A 102 -9.68 1.26 -11.78
CA LEU A 102 -10.28 0.99 -13.10
C LEU A 102 -9.48 1.62 -14.23
N THR A 103 -8.84 2.76 -13.99
CA THR A 103 -7.99 3.40 -15.00
C THR A 103 -6.72 2.57 -15.21
N ALA A 104 -6.08 2.08 -14.15
CA ALA A 104 -4.93 1.18 -14.25
C ALA A 104 -5.28 -0.08 -15.04
N ILE A 105 -6.40 -0.74 -14.75
CA ILE A 105 -6.85 -1.94 -15.46
C ILE A 105 -7.10 -1.66 -16.95
N LYS A 106 -7.72 -0.53 -17.27
CA LYS A 106 -8.00 -0.15 -18.67
C LYS A 106 -6.76 0.16 -19.50
N GLN A 107 -5.62 0.44 -18.87
CA GLN A 107 -4.35 0.59 -19.59
C GLN A 107 -3.77 -0.76 -20.07
N HIS A 108 -4.28 -1.88 -19.55
CA HIS A 108 -3.87 -3.23 -19.89
C HIS A 108 -5.06 -4.07 -20.40
N PRO A 109 -5.69 -3.67 -21.52
CA PRO A 109 -6.91 -4.33 -22.02
C PRO A 109 -6.69 -5.77 -22.46
N GLU A 110 -5.44 -6.17 -22.68
CA GLU A 110 -5.02 -7.53 -22.99
C GLU A 110 -5.14 -8.49 -21.81
N VAL A 111 -5.09 -7.98 -20.57
CA VAL A 111 -5.18 -8.78 -19.34
C VAL A 111 -6.66 -8.98 -18.97
N LYS A 112 -7.23 -10.13 -19.33
CA LYS A 112 -8.63 -10.48 -19.03
C LYS A 112 -8.81 -11.24 -17.73
N HIS A 113 -7.73 -11.74 -17.16
CA HIS A 113 -7.68 -12.44 -15.88
C HIS A 113 -6.27 -12.36 -15.30
N THR A 114 -6.16 -12.31 -13.98
CA THR A 114 -4.89 -12.47 -13.27
C THR A 114 -5.05 -13.43 -12.11
N LYS A 115 -4.07 -14.30 -11.92
CA LYS A 115 -4.07 -15.23 -10.77
C LYS A 115 -4.02 -14.49 -9.44
N ARG A 116 -3.46 -13.28 -9.43
CA ARG A 116 -3.35 -12.47 -8.20
C ARG A 116 -3.26 -10.98 -8.52
N LEU A 117 -4.28 -10.22 -8.13
CA LEU A 117 -4.28 -8.76 -8.13
C LEU A 117 -4.08 -8.24 -6.71
N ASN A 118 -2.96 -7.60 -6.44
CA ASN A 118 -2.75 -6.83 -5.21
C ASN A 118 -3.14 -5.36 -5.43
N ILE A 119 -4.04 -4.85 -4.60
CA ILE A 119 -4.41 -3.42 -4.61
C ILE A 119 -3.85 -2.81 -3.33
N HIS A 120 -2.79 -2.00 -3.46
CA HIS A 120 -2.13 -1.36 -2.33
C HIS A 120 -2.64 0.07 -2.14
N TYR A 121 -3.20 0.36 -0.98
CA TYR A 121 -3.57 1.70 -0.55
C TYR A 121 -2.34 2.36 0.10
N ALA A 122 -1.35 2.72 -0.72
CA ALA A 122 -0.03 3.08 -0.22
C ALA A 122 0.75 4.07 -1.11
N ARG A 123 0.09 4.77 -2.06
CA ARG A 123 0.82 5.75 -2.89
C ARG A 123 0.89 7.11 -2.21
N MET A 124 -0.11 7.97 -2.34
CA MET A 124 -0.16 9.24 -1.62
C MET A 124 -1.15 9.17 -0.47
N GLY A 125 -0.76 9.70 0.69
CA GLY A 125 -1.61 9.78 1.87
C GLY A 125 -1.49 8.62 2.84
N GLU A 126 -2.12 8.78 3.98
CA GLU A 126 -2.23 7.78 5.04
C GLU A 126 -3.63 7.15 4.98
N PRO A 127 -3.75 5.86 4.65
CA PRO A 127 -5.05 5.22 4.40
C PRO A 127 -5.99 5.24 5.58
N THR A 128 -5.49 5.20 6.81
CA THR A 128 -6.33 5.13 8.02
C THR A 128 -7.07 6.44 8.32
N TRP A 129 -6.71 7.54 7.69
CA TRP A 129 -7.47 8.80 7.71
C TRP A 129 -8.69 8.80 6.78
N ASN A 130 -8.75 7.86 5.84
CA ASN A 130 -9.77 7.86 4.79
C ASN A 130 -10.71 6.66 4.92
N ALA A 131 -11.89 6.86 5.48
CA ALA A 131 -12.91 5.81 5.61
C ALA A 131 -13.38 5.23 4.26
N ASN A 132 -13.23 5.97 3.13
CA ASN A 132 -13.55 5.45 1.81
C ASN A 132 -12.68 4.26 1.41
N VAL A 133 -11.49 4.10 2.02
CA VAL A 133 -10.63 2.92 1.82
C VAL A 133 -11.36 1.64 2.24
N LEU A 134 -12.06 1.65 3.38
CA LEU A 134 -12.86 0.51 3.83
C LEU A 134 -13.99 0.19 2.84
N LEU A 135 -14.73 1.22 2.42
CA LEU A 135 -15.83 1.06 1.48
C LEU A 135 -15.36 0.53 0.12
N HIS A 136 -14.26 1.08 -0.39
CA HIS A 136 -13.68 0.64 -1.66
C HIS A 136 -13.15 -0.80 -1.57
N ALA A 137 -12.46 -1.16 -0.49
CA ALA A 137 -11.99 -2.54 -0.30
C ALA A 137 -13.14 -3.55 -0.26
N ILE A 138 -14.33 -3.16 0.22
CA ILE A 138 -15.52 -4.02 0.20
C ILE A 138 -16.05 -4.22 -1.22
N SER A 139 -16.05 -3.19 -2.07
CA SER A 139 -16.70 -3.24 -3.38
C SER A 139 -15.76 -3.59 -4.53
N VAL A 140 -14.45 -3.41 -4.38
CA VAL A 140 -13.50 -3.41 -5.49
C VAL A 140 -13.51 -4.70 -6.31
N LYS A 141 -13.71 -5.86 -5.69
CA LYS A 141 -13.80 -7.12 -6.41
C LYS A 141 -14.96 -7.09 -7.43
N LYS A 142 -16.13 -6.61 -7.02
CA LYS A 142 -17.30 -6.45 -7.89
C LYS A 142 -17.06 -5.40 -8.97
N ASP A 143 -16.36 -4.32 -8.64
CA ASP A 143 -16.12 -3.22 -9.57
C ASP A 143 -15.20 -3.60 -10.74
N ILE A 144 -14.24 -4.52 -10.49
CA ILE A 144 -13.25 -4.95 -11.51
C ILE A 144 -13.66 -6.21 -12.27
N GLU A 145 -14.59 -7.00 -11.75
CA GLU A 145 -15.06 -8.25 -12.35
C GLU A 145 -15.43 -8.12 -13.84
N PRO A 146 -16.10 -7.02 -14.31
CA PRO A 146 -16.41 -6.83 -15.72
C PRO A 146 -15.20 -6.72 -16.65
N PHE A 147 -14.00 -6.44 -16.10
CA PHE A 147 -12.78 -6.20 -16.88
C PHE A 147 -11.81 -7.37 -16.86
N ILE A 148 -11.64 -8.00 -15.69
CA ILE A 148 -10.64 -9.06 -15.46
C ILE A 148 -11.23 -10.33 -14.81
N GLY A 149 -12.55 -10.52 -14.96
CA GLY A 149 -13.24 -11.73 -14.50
C GLY A 149 -13.11 -11.99 -13.01
N ASP A 150 -13.06 -13.26 -12.64
CA ASP A 150 -13.00 -13.76 -11.26
C ASP A 150 -11.59 -13.73 -10.62
N SER A 151 -10.73 -12.83 -11.09
CA SER A 151 -9.36 -12.66 -10.58
C SER A 151 -9.32 -12.59 -9.04
N LEU A 152 -8.31 -13.23 -8.43
CA LEU A 152 -8.12 -13.17 -6.99
C LEU A 152 -7.61 -11.78 -6.58
N VAL A 153 -8.41 -11.09 -5.78
CA VAL A 153 -8.10 -9.73 -5.31
C VAL A 153 -7.57 -9.75 -3.89
N HIS A 154 -6.47 -9.05 -3.67
CA HIS A 154 -5.80 -8.92 -2.39
C HIS A 154 -5.62 -7.43 -2.04
N PRO A 155 -6.62 -6.76 -1.40
CA PRO A 155 -6.46 -5.40 -0.94
C PRO A 155 -5.45 -5.36 0.22
N VAL A 156 -4.57 -4.37 0.21
CA VAL A 156 -3.51 -4.21 1.21
C VAL A 156 -3.45 -2.76 1.65
N ILE A 157 -3.55 -2.51 2.95
CA ILE A 157 -3.23 -1.20 3.53
C ILE A 157 -1.83 -1.22 4.13
N SER A 158 -1.14 -0.08 3.98
CA SER A 158 0.14 0.22 4.63
C SER A 158 -0.03 1.49 5.44
N THR A 159 0.18 1.42 6.75
CA THR A 159 -0.02 2.57 7.63
C THR A 159 1.21 2.84 8.48
N MET A 160 1.51 4.12 8.68
CA MET A 160 2.54 4.56 9.61
C MET A 160 1.99 4.74 11.03
N LEU A 161 0.72 4.42 11.27
CA LEU A 161 0.00 4.49 12.55
C LEU A 161 -0.02 5.93 13.13
N PRO A 162 -0.82 6.81 12.54
CA PRO A 162 -0.84 8.23 12.90
C PRO A 162 -1.36 8.48 14.32
N LYS A 163 -0.52 9.11 15.15
CA LYS A 163 -0.79 9.39 16.58
C LYS A 163 -2.06 10.21 16.81
N ARG A 164 -2.41 11.12 15.89
CA ARG A 164 -3.56 12.01 16.04
C ARG A 164 -4.87 11.42 15.52
N ASN A 165 -4.85 10.22 14.92
CA ASN A 165 -6.05 9.60 14.39
C ASN A 165 -6.85 8.90 15.51
N LYS A 166 -7.83 9.59 16.07
CA LYS A 166 -8.71 9.03 17.11
C LYS A 166 -9.51 7.80 16.66
N LYS A 167 -9.65 7.57 15.34
CA LYS A 167 -10.36 6.43 14.75
C LYS A 167 -9.42 5.32 14.29
N LEU A 168 -8.11 5.43 14.56
CA LEU A 168 -7.13 4.46 14.08
C LEU A 168 -7.46 3.03 14.49
N VAL A 169 -7.68 2.81 15.79
CA VAL A 169 -7.97 1.48 16.34
C VAL A 169 -9.28 0.92 15.76
N GLU A 170 -10.33 1.73 15.69
CA GLU A 170 -11.60 1.34 15.08
C GLU A 170 -11.43 0.96 13.60
N PHE A 171 -10.66 1.76 12.84
CA PHE A 171 -10.36 1.49 11.44
C PHE A 171 -9.62 0.16 11.27
N LEU A 172 -8.58 -0.08 12.07
CA LEU A 172 -7.78 -1.30 12.03
C LEU A 172 -8.60 -2.53 12.41
N HIS A 173 -9.46 -2.43 13.43
CA HIS A 173 -10.37 -3.53 13.79
C HIS A 173 -11.35 -3.86 12.66
N LYS A 174 -11.98 -2.85 12.02
CA LYS A 174 -12.85 -3.06 10.86
C LYS A 174 -12.12 -3.72 9.70
N TRP A 175 -10.88 -3.27 9.44
CA TRP A 175 -10.04 -3.88 8.41
C TRP A 175 -9.70 -5.34 8.73
N CYS A 176 -9.21 -5.61 9.92
CA CYS A 176 -8.73 -6.93 10.30
C CYS A 176 -9.85 -7.95 10.46
N TYR A 177 -10.91 -7.57 11.17
CA TYR A 177 -12.03 -8.47 11.42
C TYR A 177 -12.87 -8.66 10.16
N TYR A 178 -13.49 -7.57 9.68
CA TYR A 178 -14.48 -7.68 8.62
C TYR A 178 -13.85 -7.85 7.23
N ILE A 179 -12.93 -6.94 6.83
CA ILE A 179 -12.37 -6.99 5.47
C ILE A 179 -11.42 -8.18 5.35
N LYS A 180 -10.38 -8.23 6.19
CA LYS A 180 -9.36 -9.25 6.05
C LYS A 180 -9.87 -10.66 6.36
N ASN A 181 -10.42 -10.88 7.57
CA ASN A 181 -10.75 -12.22 8.03
C ASN A 181 -12.06 -12.74 7.43
N GLU A 182 -13.13 -11.91 7.41
CA GLU A 182 -14.46 -12.33 6.95
C GLU A 182 -14.60 -12.26 5.43
N LEU A 183 -14.40 -11.08 4.84
CA LEU A 183 -14.70 -10.85 3.42
C LEU A 183 -13.67 -11.51 2.49
N TYR A 184 -12.38 -11.31 2.76
CA TYR A 184 -11.29 -11.85 1.95
C TYR A 184 -10.69 -13.15 2.50
N LYS A 185 -11.29 -13.76 3.51
CA LYS A 185 -10.88 -15.07 4.06
C LYS A 185 -9.38 -15.14 4.41
N GLY A 186 -8.82 -14.03 4.88
CA GLY A 186 -7.42 -13.90 5.26
C GLY A 186 -6.48 -13.36 4.17
N ASP A 187 -6.93 -13.19 2.95
CA ASP A 187 -6.09 -12.77 1.83
C ASP A 187 -5.79 -11.26 1.78
N ALA A 188 -6.62 -10.41 2.39
CA ALA A 188 -6.30 -8.99 2.53
C ALA A 188 -5.08 -8.79 3.45
N GLY A 189 -4.28 -7.76 3.17
CA GLY A 189 -3.04 -7.46 3.88
C GLY A 189 -3.15 -6.26 4.80
N LEU A 190 -2.43 -6.32 5.94
CA LEU A 190 -2.15 -5.17 6.79
C LEU A 190 -0.65 -5.07 6.99
N GLN A 191 -0.08 -3.89 6.71
CA GLN A 191 1.33 -3.60 6.89
C GLN A 191 1.49 -2.39 7.82
N PHE A 192 2.34 -2.54 8.82
CA PHE A 192 2.76 -1.45 9.69
C PHE A 192 4.12 -0.93 9.24
N SER A 193 4.20 0.34 8.88
CA SER A 193 5.46 1.01 8.55
C SER A 193 6.22 1.30 9.83
N ILE A 194 7.19 0.44 10.16
CA ILE A 194 7.98 0.52 11.39
C ILE A 194 9.26 1.32 11.14
N ASN A 195 10.02 0.98 10.12
CA ASN A 195 11.25 1.59 9.59
C ASN A 195 12.47 1.52 10.53
N THR A 196 12.31 1.55 11.83
CA THR A 196 13.39 1.43 12.81
C THR A 196 12.88 0.80 14.10
N THR A 197 13.76 0.19 14.88
CA THR A 197 13.46 -0.34 16.23
C THR A 197 13.82 0.64 17.34
N ASN A 198 14.20 1.88 17.01
CA ASN A 198 14.47 2.97 17.93
C ASN A 198 13.35 4.00 17.89
N ASP A 199 12.71 4.29 19.04
CA ASP A 199 11.58 5.22 19.11
C ASP A 199 11.96 6.68 18.84
N GLU A 200 13.17 7.12 19.20
CA GLU A 200 13.64 8.49 18.92
C GLU A 200 13.85 8.69 17.42
N GLU A 201 14.52 7.72 16.77
CA GLU A 201 14.71 7.70 15.33
C GLU A 201 13.36 7.62 14.60
N ARG A 202 12.45 6.76 15.06
CA ARG A 202 11.10 6.67 14.52
C ARG A 202 10.37 8.01 14.62
N ASN A 203 10.40 8.64 15.79
CA ASN A 203 9.79 9.95 16.00
C ASN A 203 10.37 11.01 15.05
N TYR A 204 11.69 10.98 14.81
CA TYR A 204 12.36 11.86 13.86
C TYR A 204 11.91 11.58 12.41
N LEU A 205 11.95 10.32 11.97
CA LEU A 205 11.59 9.91 10.60
C LEU A 205 10.14 10.27 10.23
N PHE A 206 9.23 10.11 11.17
CA PHE A 206 7.81 10.41 10.98
C PHE A 206 7.39 11.80 11.50
N SER A 207 8.34 12.68 11.77
CA SER A 207 8.09 14.07 12.22
C SER A 207 7.14 14.15 13.42
N GLY A 208 7.27 13.25 14.40
CA GLY A 208 6.44 13.19 15.60
C GLY A 208 4.99 12.78 15.36
N SER A 209 4.66 12.31 14.16
CA SER A 209 3.26 12.05 13.75
C SER A 209 2.83 10.60 13.91
N SER A 210 3.75 9.66 14.17
CA SER A 210 3.44 8.25 14.37
C SER A 210 3.40 7.85 15.84
N LEU A 211 2.72 6.75 16.15
CA LEU A 211 2.77 6.10 17.45
C LEU A 211 4.17 5.54 17.74
N SER A 212 4.54 5.42 19.02
CA SER A 212 5.72 4.71 19.48
C SER A 212 5.61 3.20 19.24
N LEU A 213 6.73 2.49 19.29
CA LEU A 213 6.76 1.03 19.12
C LEU A 213 5.94 0.32 20.20
N GLY A 214 5.99 0.81 21.45
CA GLY A 214 5.17 0.30 22.54
C GLY A 214 3.67 0.46 22.28
N GLU A 215 3.22 1.63 21.85
CA GLU A 215 1.81 1.88 21.48
C GLU A 215 1.37 1.00 20.30
N ILE A 216 2.25 0.78 19.33
CA ILE A 216 1.99 -0.11 18.18
C ILE A 216 1.84 -1.56 18.64
N SER A 217 2.69 -2.01 19.56
CA SER A 217 2.61 -3.36 20.15
C SER A 217 1.27 -3.58 20.85
N GLU A 218 0.80 -2.61 21.64
CA GLU A 218 -0.51 -2.71 22.32
C GLU A 218 -1.67 -2.75 21.31
N ILE A 219 -1.62 -1.94 20.25
CA ILE A 219 -2.61 -2.04 19.18
C ILE A 219 -2.54 -3.43 18.54
N GLY A 220 -1.35 -3.92 18.21
CA GLY A 220 -1.17 -5.25 17.62
C GLY A 220 -1.79 -6.38 18.45
N LYS A 221 -1.60 -6.33 19.77
CA LYS A 221 -2.22 -7.28 20.71
C LYS A 221 -3.74 -7.21 20.75
N SER A 222 -4.32 -6.03 20.48
CA SER A 222 -5.77 -5.83 20.49
C SER A 222 -6.45 -6.30 19.21
N LEU A 223 -5.69 -6.46 18.11
CA LEU A 223 -6.26 -6.86 16.83
C LEU A 223 -6.68 -8.33 16.82
N PRO A 224 -7.72 -8.69 16.05
CA PRO A 224 -8.10 -10.08 15.86
C PRO A 224 -6.93 -10.92 15.33
N MET A 225 -6.83 -12.17 15.76
CA MET A 225 -5.87 -13.10 15.17
C MET A 225 -6.06 -13.18 13.65
N PRO A 226 -4.99 -13.03 12.86
CA PRO A 226 -5.11 -13.03 11.42
C PRO A 226 -5.44 -14.42 10.90
N VAL A 227 -6.51 -14.54 10.14
CA VAL A 227 -6.75 -15.69 9.29
C VAL A 227 -5.84 -15.57 8.07
N GLY A 228 -5.22 -16.66 7.61
CA GLY A 228 -4.37 -16.70 6.42
C GLY A 228 -3.10 -15.85 6.55
N ARG A 229 -2.98 -14.75 5.78
CA ARG A 229 -1.79 -13.89 5.80
C ARG A 229 -1.62 -13.20 7.16
N LYS A 230 -0.39 -13.25 7.69
CA LYS A 230 0.00 -12.53 8.92
C LYS A 230 -0.04 -11.02 8.69
N TYR A 231 -0.11 -10.25 9.77
CA TYR A 231 0.20 -8.82 9.75
C TYR A 231 1.69 -8.66 9.46
N ALA A 232 2.05 -7.66 8.68
CA ALA A 232 3.43 -7.45 8.26
C ALA A 232 4.01 -6.20 8.91
N LEU A 233 5.24 -6.29 9.38
CA LEU A 233 6.05 -5.14 9.72
C LEU A 233 6.89 -4.77 8.51
N ASN A 234 6.88 -3.51 8.13
CA ASN A 234 7.58 -2.99 6.97
C ASN A 234 8.69 -2.05 7.41
N PHE A 235 9.90 -2.30 6.92
CA PHE A 235 11.09 -1.51 7.20
C PHE A 235 11.65 -0.95 5.90
N ALA A 236 11.65 0.37 5.75
CA ALA A 236 12.39 1.06 4.71
C ALA A 236 13.76 1.43 5.30
N LEU A 237 14.78 0.67 4.94
CA LEU A 237 16.11 0.78 5.54
C LEU A 237 16.99 1.76 4.75
N ALA A 238 17.80 2.54 5.47
CA ALA A 238 18.94 3.27 4.99
C ALA A 238 20.19 2.74 5.73
N ASP A 239 21.38 3.13 5.28
CA ASP A 239 22.65 2.61 5.83
C ASP A 239 22.82 2.88 7.34
N ASP A 240 22.19 3.94 7.85
CA ASP A 240 22.25 4.38 9.25
C ASP A 240 21.00 3.99 10.06
N THR A 241 20.08 3.23 9.49
CA THR A 241 18.86 2.83 10.19
C THR A 241 19.15 1.84 11.32
N HIS A 242 18.70 2.16 12.52
CA HIS A 242 18.84 1.25 13.67
C HIS A 242 17.82 0.12 13.63
N ILE A 243 18.30 -1.11 13.56
CA ILE A 243 17.48 -2.34 13.61
C ILE A 243 18.01 -3.29 14.67
N ASP A 244 17.25 -3.49 15.71
CA ASP A 244 17.47 -4.55 16.69
C ASP A 244 16.54 -5.74 16.39
N LEU A 245 17.11 -6.78 15.83
CA LEU A 245 16.37 -7.97 15.41
C LEU A 245 15.77 -8.75 16.61
N SER A 246 16.29 -8.55 17.82
CA SER A 246 15.74 -9.21 19.02
C SER A 246 14.33 -8.71 19.35
N LEU A 247 13.98 -7.49 18.92
CA LEU A 247 12.66 -6.91 19.12
C LEU A 247 11.62 -7.35 18.08
N ILE A 248 12.05 -8.06 17.03
CA ILE A 248 11.16 -8.51 15.93
C ILE A 248 10.57 -9.90 16.24
N HIS A 249 11.09 -10.60 17.20
CA HIS A 249 10.64 -11.94 17.63
C HIS A 249 9.56 -11.91 18.73
N ILE A 250 8.63 -10.96 18.62
CA ILE A 250 7.50 -10.88 19.57
C ILE A 250 6.28 -11.58 18.96
#